data_e92d80bef868ea09929556f25acd8bfd
#
_entry.id   e92d80bef868ea09929556f25acd8bfd
#
_cell.length_a   1.000
_cell.length_b   1.000
_cell.length_c   1.000
_cell.angle_alpha   90.00
_cell.angle_beta   90.00
_cell.angle_gamma   90.00
#
_symmetry.space_group_name_H-M   'P 1'
#
loop_
_entity.id
_entity.type
_entity.pdbx_description
1 polymer ?
#
loop_
_entity_poly.entity_id
_entity_poly.type
_entity_poly.pdbx_seq_one_letter_code
_entity_poly.pdbx_strand_id
1 'polypeptide(L)'
;MLKTVILPNCKSLLIRQMVLQYVYTGEVMGVSEHESSDVQMTHRALGMIRKNTGTAATVVIDVADCGAAYRFLMALLSVTPGHWLLTGTPRLLERPVEELAEVLSGIGADIQRVSEGWRIVGKDLRAETLTVNCARSSQFASALLLISTKIGLKTLHIVPSDAGSLSYVRMTLACLKEKVEVPMVPIVPDQLGMPGDWSAAVFWYAMALLHPEDEYELVGLSLPSIQGDSVVTEWFASLGVTSRQTDRGVRVCRTSQTCAPARKFDMTNCPDLVPVMTALACLLPADFTFFHTQNLQYKESNRIKALHEQLLPFVEIFDIKEDNFRIKGKPKSDWPSLPHSFCTYQDHRLAMAFLLFGNDAILDDVKCLRKSYPGLISSL
;
A
#
# COMPACT_ATOMS: atom_id res chain seq x y z
N MET A 1 20.98 -17.14 13.76
CA MET A 1 20.63 -16.54 15.09
C MET A 1 19.17 -16.08 15.04
N LEU A 2 18.39 -16.24 16.13
CA LEU A 2 17.00 -15.72 16.15
C LEU A 2 17.01 -14.22 16.46
N LYS A 3 16.45 -13.42 15.53
CA LYS A 3 16.27 -11.97 15.67
C LYS A 3 14.77 -11.66 15.81
N THR A 4 14.41 -10.87 16.82
CA THR A 4 13.03 -10.42 17.00
C THR A 4 12.84 -9.07 16.32
N VAL A 5 11.88 -8.98 15.42
CA VAL A 5 11.55 -7.79 14.65
C VAL A 5 10.14 -7.36 14.96
N ILE A 6 9.97 -6.15 15.46
CA ILE A 6 8.66 -5.55 15.67
C ILE A 6 8.28 -4.84 14.37
N LEU A 7 7.26 -5.38 13.69
CA LEU A 7 6.76 -4.77 12.46
C LEU A 7 5.88 -3.55 12.76
N PRO A 8 5.83 -2.57 11.85
CA PRO A 8 4.86 -1.48 11.96
C PRO A 8 3.43 -2.03 11.87
N ASN A 9 2.48 -1.31 12.42
CA ASN A 9 1.07 -1.58 12.20
C ASN A 9 0.74 -1.49 10.71
N CYS A 10 -0.21 -2.32 10.25
CA CYS A 10 -0.66 -2.27 8.87
C CYS A 10 -1.28 -0.91 8.56
N LYS A 11 -0.49 -0.03 7.94
CA LYS A 11 -0.89 1.32 7.54
C LYS A 11 -2.24 1.33 6.82
N SER A 12 -2.43 0.39 5.89
CA SER A 12 -3.65 0.30 5.08
C SER A 12 -4.90 0.01 5.89
N LEU A 13 -4.79 -0.79 6.95
CA LEU A 13 -5.89 -1.05 7.89
C LEU A 13 -6.11 0.13 8.83
N LEU A 14 -5.03 0.64 9.42
CA LEU A 14 -5.09 1.71 10.41
C LEU A 14 -5.76 2.98 9.84
N ILE A 15 -5.39 3.40 8.63
CA ILE A 15 -6.02 4.55 7.97
C ILE A 15 -7.53 4.31 7.76
N ARG A 16 -7.94 3.09 7.38
CA ARG A 16 -9.36 2.74 7.23
C ARG A 16 -10.11 2.84 8.55
N GLN A 17 -9.56 2.30 9.61
CA GLN A 17 -10.16 2.35 10.94
C GLN A 17 -10.27 3.78 11.46
N MET A 18 -9.25 4.63 11.24
CA MET A 18 -9.29 6.04 11.60
C MET A 18 -10.44 6.79 10.90
N VAL A 19 -10.57 6.60 9.57
CA VAL A 19 -11.63 7.24 8.79
C VAL A 19 -13.01 6.72 9.23
N LEU A 20 -13.17 5.41 9.43
CA LEU A 20 -14.43 4.81 9.88
C LEU A 20 -14.80 5.25 11.29
N GLN A 21 -13.85 5.32 12.22
CA GLN A 21 -14.14 5.87 13.56
C GLN A 21 -14.68 7.29 13.44
N TYR A 22 -14.04 8.13 12.63
CA TYR A 22 -14.53 9.49 12.40
C TYR A 22 -15.93 9.51 11.77
N VAL A 23 -16.19 8.66 10.77
CA VAL A 23 -17.49 8.54 10.10
C VAL A 23 -18.60 8.15 11.09
N TYR A 24 -18.33 7.20 12.00
CA TYR A 24 -19.32 6.67 12.96
C TYR A 24 -19.54 7.57 14.17
N THR A 25 -18.48 8.22 14.66
CA THR A 25 -18.51 8.89 15.96
C THR A 25 -18.27 10.40 15.89
N GLY A 26 -17.71 10.91 14.79
CA GLY A 26 -17.20 12.28 14.69
C GLY A 26 -15.88 12.50 15.45
N GLU A 27 -15.35 11.47 16.11
CA GLU A 27 -14.14 11.57 16.93
C GLU A 27 -12.90 11.07 16.17
N VAL A 28 -11.77 11.75 16.40
CA VAL A 28 -10.49 11.36 15.81
C VAL A 28 -9.82 10.30 16.67
N MET A 29 -9.46 9.17 16.07
CA MET A 29 -8.71 8.10 16.74
C MET A 29 -7.34 8.60 17.19
N GLY A 30 -6.96 8.33 18.44
CA GLY A 30 -5.59 8.55 18.89
C GLY A 30 -4.61 7.61 18.22
N VAL A 31 -3.46 8.11 17.82
CA VAL A 31 -2.38 7.32 17.21
C VAL A 31 -1.05 7.60 17.89
N SER A 32 -0.18 6.61 17.92
CA SER A 32 1.17 6.77 18.47
C SER A 32 1.99 7.73 17.58
N GLU A 33 2.87 8.51 18.20
CA GLU A 33 3.83 9.38 17.48
C GLU A 33 4.86 8.58 16.64
N HIS A 34 5.02 7.28 16.93
CA HIS A 34 5.91 6.39 16.20
C HIS A 34 5.26 5.75 14.96
N GLU A 35 3.98 6.03 14.71
CA GLU A 35 3.31 5.55 13.51
C GLU A 35 3.89 6.17 12.23
N SER A 36 3.64 5.51 11.10
CA SER A 36 4.08 5.97 9.79
C SER A 36 3.60 7.40 9.47
N SER A 37 4.35 8.12 8.62
CA SER A 37 3.99 9.50 8.26
C SER A 37 2.63 9.60 7.58
N ASP A 38 2.21 8.58 6.81
CA ASP A 38 0.87 8.52 6.22
C ASP A 38 -0.24 8.47 7.28
N VAL A 39 -0.03 7.71 8.37
CA VAL A 39 -0.96 7.62 9.49
C VAL A 39 -1.02 8.95 10.24
N GLN A 40 0.13 9.54 10.54
CA GLN A 40 0.21 10.84 11.20
C GLN A 40 -0.46 11.95 10.39
N MET A 41 -0.26 11.93 9.07
CA MET A 41 -0.88 12.88 8.15
C MET A 41 -2.41 12.73 8.14
N THR A 42 -2.90 11.50 8.06
CA THR A 42 -4.34 11.22 8.11
C THR A 42 -4.95 11.67 9.43
N HIS A 43 -4.26 11.41 10.56
CA HIS A 43 -4.68 11.85 11.89
C HIS A 43 -4.84 13.37 11.95
N ARG A 44 -3.81 14.12 11.50
CA ARG A 44 -3.86 15.59 11.46
C ARG A 44 -4.99 16.11 10.59
N ALA A 45 -5.17 15.53 9.39
CA ALA A 45 -6.22 15.91 8.47
C ALA A 45 -7.62 15.71 9.08
N LEU A 46 -7.89 14.57 9.73
CA LEU A 46 -9.15 14.31 10.44
C LEU A 46 -9.37 15.29 11.59
N GLY A 47 -8.30 15.65 12.33
CA GLY A 47 -8.36 16.68 13.37
C GLY A 47 -8.75 18.07 12.82
N MET A 48 -8.19 18.45 11.66
CA MET A 48 -8.55 19.69 11.00
C MET A 48 -10.00 19.68 10.49
N ILE A 49 -10.45 18.57 9.92
CA ILE A 49 -11.83 18.39 9.45
C ILE A 49 -12.79 18.54 10.64
N ARG A 50 -12.55 17.82 11.75
CA ARG A 50 -13.38 17.89 12.97
C ARG A 50 -13.50 19.32 13.48
N LYS A 51 -12.38 20.03 13.59
CA LYS A 51 -12.34 21.40 14.15
C LYS A 51 -13.10 22.43 13.29
N ASN A 52 -13.19 22.19 11.98
CA ASN A 52 -13.69 23.17 11.02
C ASN A 52 -15.00 22.73 10.34
N THR A 53 -15.62 21.62 10.75
CA THR A 53 -16.92 21.16 10.22
C THR A 53 -17.98 22.27 10.41
N GLY A 54 -18.68 22.61 9.31
CA GLY A 54 -19.75 23.63 9.30
C GLY A 54 -19.25 25.06 9.21
N THR A 55 -17.94 25.32 9.09
CA THR A 55 -17.43 26.68 8.88
C THR A 55 -17.68 27.15 7.45
N ALA A 56 -17.93 28.46 7.29
CA ALA A 56 -18.14 29.07 5.96
C ALA A 56 -16.81 29.35 5.22
N ALA A 57 -15.69 29.38 5.93
CA ALA A 57 -14.37 29.60 5.33
C ALA A 57 -13.85 28.33 4.63
N THR A 58 -13.16 28.49 3.50
CA THR A 58 -12.47 27.36 2.87
C THR A 58 -11.28 26.92 3.71
N VAL A 59 -11.28 25.63 4.09
CA VAL A 59 -10.22 25.01 4.90
C VAL A 59 -9.35 24.15 3.98
N VAL A 60 -8.03 24.37 4.03
CA VAL A 60 -7.07 23.57 3.29
C VAL A 60 -6.75 22.29 4.04
N ILE A 61 -6.97 21.16 3.38
CA ILE A 61 -6.62 19.81 3.87
C ILE A 61 -5.48 19.30 3.00
N ASP A 62 -4.25 19.54 3.47
CA ASP A 62 -3.04 19.04 2.82
C ASP A 62 -2.70 17.64 3.35
N VAL A 63 -2.65 16.67 2.45
CA VAL A 63 -2.31 15.26 2.74
C VAL A 63 -0.94 14.87 2.21
N ALA A 64 -0.09 15.86 1.89
CA ALA A 64 1.24 15.69 1.35
C ALA A 64 1.27 14.67 0.18
N ASP A 65 1.87 13.51 0.37
CA ASP A 65 1.99 12.45 -0.64
C ASP A 65 1.16 11.20 -0.30
N CYS A 66 0.27 11.27 0.70
CA CYS A 66 -0.52 10.12 1.16
C CYS A 66 -1.70 9.82 0.22
N GLY A 67 -1.52 8.87 -0.69
CA GLY A 67 -2.55 8.49 -1.68
C GLY A 67 -3.82 7.90 -1.07
N ALA A 68 -3.74 7.20 0.07
CA ALA A 68 -4.92 6.66 0.75
C ALA A 68 -5.75 7.79 1.38
N ALA A 69 -5.10 8.71 2.12
CA ALA A 69 -5.77 9.87 2.69
C ALA A 69 -6.41 10.74 1.59
N TYR A 70 -5.70 10.97 0.48
CA TYR A 70 -6.21 11.76 -0.64
C TYR A 70 -7.56 11.26 -1.16
N ARG A 71 -7.69 9.95 -1.38
CA ARG A 71 -8.92 9.35 -1.90
C ARG A 71 -10.00 9.19 -0.84
N PHE A 72 -9.62 8.75 0.36
CA PHE A 72 -10.58 8.52 1.43
C PHE A 72 -11.16 9.84 1.94
N LEU A 73 -10.33 10.88 2.06
CA LEU A 73 -10.80 12.19 2.47
C LEU A 73 -11.59 12.91 1.38
N MET A 74 -11.32 12.69 0.07
CA MET A 74 -12.22 13.20 -0.96
C MET A 74 -13.66 12.74 -0.75
N ALA A 75 -13.86 11.44 -0.52
CA ALA A 75 -15.19 10.91 -0.24
C ALA A 75 -15.76 11.43 1.10
N LEU A 76 -14.94 11.47 2.16
CA LEU A 76 -15.38 11.97 3.47
C LEU A 76 -15.79 13.45 3.44
N LEU A 77 -14.99 14.30 2.79
CA LEU A 77 -15.24 15.74 2.67
C LEU A 77 -16.52 16.03 1.88
N SER A 78 -16.85 15.17 0.90
CA SER A 78 -18.07 15.32 0.11
C SER A 78 -19.35 15.16 0.93
N VAL A 79 -19.28 14.45 2.07
CA VAL A 79 -20.41 14.22 3.00
C VAL A 79 -20.24 14.95 4.34
N THR A 80 -19.18 15.76 4.49
CA THR A 80 -18.91 16.52 5.73
C THR A 80 -19.21 18.00 5.50
N PRO A 81 -20.16 18.62 6.22
CA PRO A 81 -20.49 20.03 6.03
C PRO A 81 -19.28 20.96 6.14
N GLY A 82 -19.10 21.84 5.15
CA GLY A 82 -17.99 22.79 5.09
C GLY A 82 -17.50 23.03 3.66
N HIS A 83 -16.54 23.95 3.54
CA HIS A 83 -15.85 24.27 2.30
C HIS A 83 -14.39 23.81 2.42
N TRP A 84 -13.97 22.92 1.54
CA TRP A 84 -12.69 22.25 1.64
C TRP A 84 -11.85 22.45 0.39
N LEU A 85 -10.54 22.62 0.55
CA LEU A 85 -9.54 22.47 -0.51
C LEU A 85 -8.65 21.26 -0.15
N LEU A 86 -8.89 20.13 -0.81
CA LEU A 86 -8.07 18.94 -0.66
C LEU A 86 -6.85 19.04 -1.60
N THR A 87 -5.66 19.02 -1.03
CA THR A 87 -4.40 19.20 -1.74
C THR A 87 -3.30 18.25 -1.29
N GLY A 88 -2.14 18.33 -1.93
CA GLY A 88 -0.95 17.56 -1.60
C GLY A 88 0.21 17.90 -2.52
N THR A 89 1.26 17.06 -2.52
CA THR A 89 2.43 17.26 -3.38
C THR A 89 2.06 17.23 -4.87
N PRO A 90 2.84 17.87 -5.75
CA PRO A 90 2.60 17.84 -7.21
C PRO A 90 2.44 16.38 -7.72
N ARG A 91 3.30 15.47 -7.27
CA ARG A 91 3.19 14.06 -7.65
C ARG A 91 1.89 13.41 -7.20
N LEU A 92 1.39 13.73 -5.99
CA LEU A 92 0.09 13.21 -5.53
C LEU A 92 -1.06 13.72 -6.42
N LEU A 93 -1.02 14.99 -6.81
CA LEU A 93 -2.05 15.61 -7.64
C LEU A 93 -2.11 15.06 -9.08
N GLU A 94 -1.04 14.39 -9.54
CA GLU A 94 -1.02 13.67 -10.82
C GLU A 94 -1.60 12.25 -10.73
N ARG A 95 -1.74 11.71 -9.50
CA ARG A 95 -2.24 10.35 -9.31
C ARG A 95 -3.75 10.27 -9.57
N PRO A 96 -4.23 9.15 -10.15
CA PRO A 96 -5.65 9.02 -10.53
C PRO A 96 -6.59 9.19 -9.33
N VAL A 97 -7.63 9.98 -9.51
CA VAL A 97 -8.72 10.22 -8.55
C VAL A 97 -10.01 10.67 -9.26
N GLU A 98 -9.94 10.92 -10.55
CA GLU A 98 -11.01 11.46 -11.36
C GLU A 98 -12.23 10.53 -11.34
N GLU A 99 -12.04 9.21 -11.44
CA GLU A 99 -13.14 8.23 -11.41
C GLU A 99 -13.92 8.28 -10.10
N LEU A 100 -13.24 8.53 -8.98
CA LEU A 100 -13.90 8.73 -7.70
C LEU A 100 -14.71 10.03 -7.68
N ALA A 101 -14.12 11.12 -8.18
CA ALA A 101 -14.78 12.42 -8.26
C ALA A 101 -16.02 12.38 -9.16
N GLU A 102 -15.96 11.66 -10.29
CA GLU A 102 -17.09 11.44 -11.21
C GLU A 102 -18.25 10.71 -10.52
N VAL A 103 -17.96 9.61 -9.81
CA VAL A 103 -18.99 8.85 -9.08
C VAL A 103 -19.63 9.71 -8.00
N LEU A 104 -18.86 10.44 -7.23
CA LEU A 104 -19.37 11.34 -6.18
C LEU A 104 -20.19 12.49 -6.78
N SER A 105 -19.74 13.10 -7.86
CA SER A 105 -20.48 14.16 -8.57
C SER A 105 -21.79 13.61 -9.16
N GLY A 106 -21.80 12.37 -9.65
CA GLY A 106 -22.98 11.69 -10.17
C GLY A 106 -24.10 11.52 -9.14
N ILE A 107 -23.79 11.52 -7.84
CA ILE A 107 -24.77 11.49 -6.75
C ILE A 107 -24.98 12.87 -6.10
N GLY A 108 -24.53 13.94 -6.75
CA GLY A 108 -24.78 15.32 -6.34
C GLY A 108 -23.69 15.99 -5.52
N ALA A 109 -22.51 15.39 -5.34
CA ALA A 109 -21.39 16.06 -4.68
C ALA A 109 -20.94 17.29 -5.46
N ASP A 110 -20.57 18.34 -4.75
CA ASP A 110 -20.01 19.58 -5.30
C ASP A 110 -18.49 19.51 -5.23
N ILE A 111 -17.89 18.98 -6.28
CA ILE A 111 -16.46 18.74 -6.39
C ILE A 111 -15.94 19.39 -7.66
N GLN A 112 -14.91 20.23 -7.53
CA GLN A 112 -14.30 20.93 -8.66
C GLN A 112 -12.78 20.82 -8.62
N ARG A 113 -12.19 20.39 -9.74
CA ARG A 113 -10.74 20.43 -9.95
C ARG A 113 -10.26 21.86 -10.06
N VAL A 114 -9.21 22.22 -9.32
CA VAL A 114 -8.50 23.49 -9.37
C VAL A 114 -6.99 23.24 -9.50
N SER A 115 -6.20 24.28 -9.73
CA SER A 115 -4.74 24.17 -9.89
C SER A 115 -4.06 23.56 -8.66
N GLU A 116 -4.54 23.91 -7.46
CA GLU A 116 -3.96 23.50 -6.18
C GLU A 116 -4.51 22.14 -5.66
N GLY A 117 -5.52 21.56 -6.33
CA GLY A 117 -6.15 20.32 -5.88
C GLY A 117 -7.63 20.21 -6.23
N TRP A 118 -8.48 19.94 -5.23
CA TRP A 118 -9.92 19.79 -5.39
C TRP A 118 -10.68 20.64 -4.38
N ARG A 119 -11.52 21.54 -4.88
CA ARG A 119 -12.54 22.22 -4.05
C ARG A 119 -13.72 21.27 -3.85
N ILE A 120 -14.15 21.15 -2.62
CA ILE A 120 -15.24 20.25 -2.23
C ILE A 120 -16.16 21.03 -1.29
N VAL A 121 -17.46 21.03 -1.59
CA VAL A 121 -18.49 21.52 -0.66
C VAL A 121 -19.27 20.33 -0.13
N GLY A 122 -19.18 20.09 1.17
CA GLY A 122 -19.84 18.95 1.80
C GLY A 122 -21.36 19.09 1.80
N LYS A 123 -22.06 18.02 1.38
CA LYS A 123 -23.52 17.95 1.24
C LYS A 123 -24.07 16.63 1.81
N ASP A 124 -25.37 16.60 2.07
CA ASP A 124 -26.07 15.35 2.30
C ASP A 124 -26.26 14.61 0.96
N LEU A 125 -25.58 13.48 0.80
CA LEU A 125 -25.60 12.66 -0.39
C LEU A 125 -26.34 11.35 -0.12
N ARG A 126 -27.03 10.81 -1.13
CA ARG A 126 -27.76 9.54 -1.02
C ARG A 126 -27.57 8.67 -2.25
N ALA A 127 -27.24 7.41 -2.02
CA ALA A 127 -27.15 6.40 -3.07
C ALA A 127 -27.21 5.00 -2.47
N GLU A 128 -28.18 4.19 -2.87
CA GLU A 128 -28.28 2.79 -2.43
C GLU A 128 -27.36 1.86 -3.25
N THR A 129 -27.14 2.19 -4.51
CA THR A 129 -26.30 1.40 -5.42
C THR A 129 -25.37 2.34 -6.18
N LEU A 130 -24.09 1.97 -6.25
CA LEU A 130 -23.07 2.69 -7.02
C LEU A 130 -22.29 1.72 -7.90
N THR A 131 -21.76 2.26 -8.99
CA THR A 131 -20.74 1.59 -9.83
C THR A 131 -19.51 2.45 -9.90
N VAL A 132 -18.33 1.86 -9.71
CA VAL A 132 -17.05 2.57 -9.76
C VAL A 132 -16.05 1.86 -10.64
N ASN A 133 -15.37 2.63 -11.49
CA ASN A 133 -14.24 2.12 -12.27
C ASN A 133 -12.97 2.08 -11.41
N CYS A 134 -12.47 0.87 -11.16
CA CYS A 134 -11.27 0.61 -10.37
C CYS A 134 -10.08 0.15 -11.20
N ALA A 135 -10.10 0.29 -12.52
CA ALA A 135 -9.00 -0.14 -13.39
C ALA A 135 -7.64 0.46 -12.99
N ARG A 136 -7.63 1.72 -12.54
CA ARG A 136 -6.42 2.42 -12.09
C ARG A 136 -6.18 2.32 -10.59
N SER A 137 -7.22 2.13 -9.76
CA SER A 137 -7.07 2.05 -8.30
C SER A 137 -8.30 1.46 -7.58
N SER A 138 -8.12 0.40 -6.81
CA SER A 138 -9.13 -0.15 -5.90
C SER A 138 -9.44 0.76 -4.69
N GLN A 139 -8.65 1.81 -4.47
CA GLN A 139 -8.91 2.78 -3.39
C GLN A 139 -10.18 3.60 -3.64
N PHE A 140 -10.67 3.69 -4.89
CA PHE A 140 -11.93 4.37 -5.19
C PHE A 140 -13.12 3.61 -4.58
N ALA A 141 -13.17 2.29 -4.76
CA ALA A 141 -14.17 1.46 -4.09
C ALA A 141 -14.06 1.55 -2.57
N SER A 142 -12.82 1.47 -2.03
CA SER A 142 -12.59 1.63 -0.59
C SER A 142 -13.10 2.98 -0.06
N ALA A 143 -12.88 4.07 -0.79
CA ALA A 143 -13.33 5.42 -0.40
C ALA A 143 -14.86 5.52 -0.29
N LEU A 144 -15.58 4.96 -1.26
CA LEU A 144 -17.07 4.92 -1.26
C LEU A 144 -17.60 4.04 -0.13
N LEU A 145 -16.98 2.88 0.12
CA LEU A 145 -17.32 1.99 1.22
C LEU A 145 -17.14 2.67 2.58
N LEU A 146 -16.08 3.46 2.76
CA LEU A 146 -15.82 4.16 4.02
C LEU A 146 -16.89 5.19 4.39
N ILE A 147 -17.64 5.72 3.41
CA ILE A 147 -18.75 6.64 3.65
C ILE A 147 -20.13 5.99 3.48
N SER A 148 -20.18 4.66 3.35
CA SER A 148 -21.41 3.91 3.02
C SER A 148 -22.59 4.24 3.93
N THR A 149 -22.39 4.34 5.23
CA THR A 149 -23.43 4.73 6.20
C THR A 149 -23.95 6.14 5.99
N LYS A 150 -23.07 7.07 5.62
CA LYS A 150 -23.46 8.47 5.39
C LYS A 150 -24.34 8.64 4.18
N ILE A 151 -24.11 7.81 3.13
CA ILE A 151 -24.89 7.90 1.87
C ILE A 151 -25.98 6.84 1.73
N GLY A 152 -26.06 5.88 2.67
CA GLY A 152 -27.05 4.79 2.61
C GLY A 152 -26.70 3.71 1.56
N LEU A 153 -25.42 3.50 1.27
CA LEU A 153 -24.96 2.54 0.25
C LEU A 153 -25.21 1.10 0.71
N LYS A 154 -25.89 0.32 -0.13
CA LYS A 154 -26.18 -1.10 0.07
C LYS A 154 -25.38 -1.99 -0.87
N THR A 155 -25.18 -1.55 -2.12
CA THR A 155 -24.49 -2.33 -3.14
C THR A 155 -23.47 -1.47 -3.89
N LEU A 156 -22.25 -2.00 -4.04
CA LEU A 156 -21.18 -1.36 -4.81
C LEU A 156 -20.69 -2.32 -5.90
N HIS A 157 -20.88 -1.92 -7.16
CA HIS A 157 -20.33 -2.63 -8.31
C HIS A 157 -18.96 -2.07 -8.68
N ILE A 158 -17.99 -2.96 -8.89
CA ILE A 158 -16.63 -2.64 -9.32
C ILE A 158 -16.48 -3.02 -10.78
N VAL A 159 -15.90 -2.13 -11.57
CA VAL A 159 -15.61 -2.32 -12.99
C VAL A 159 -14.12 -1.99 -13.24
N PRO A 160 -13.39 -2.76 -14.03
CA PRO A 160 -13.76 -4.08 -14.55
C PRO A 160 -13.87 -5.13 -13.44
N SER A 161 -14.48 -6.26 -13.77
CA SER A 161 -14.72 -7.35 -12.80
C SER A 161 -13.44 -8.02 -12.31
N ASP A 162 -12.37 -7.95 -13.06
CA ASP A 162 -11.03 -8.43 -12.76
C ASP A 162 -10.08 -7.32 -12.26
N ALA A 163 -10.64 -6.20 -11.78
CA ALA A 163 -9.83 -5.09 -11.24
C ALA A 163 -8.81 -5.59 -10.23
N GLY A 164 -7.57 -5.12 -10.36
CA GLY A 164 -6.50 -5.49 -9.44
C GLY A 164 -6.69 -4.91 -8.03
N SER A 165 -5.98 -5.50 -7.08
CA SER A 165 -5.92 -5.01 -5.68
C SER A 165 -7.25 -5.08 -4.91
N LEU A 166 -8.14 -6.02 -5.24
CA LEU A 166 -9.39 -6.26 -4.51
C LEU A 166 -9.15 -6.70 -3.05
N SER A 167 -7.96 -7.20 -2.71
CA SER A 167 -7.55 -7.44 -1.33
C SER A 167 -7.74 -6.21 -0.44
N TYR A 168 -7.48 -4.99 -0.96
CA TYR A 168 -7.69 -3.75 -0.21
C TYR A 168 -9.18 -3.39 -0.04
N VAL A 169 -10.05 -3.80 -0.97
CA VAL A 169 -11.51 -3.69 -0.82
C VAL A 169 -11.98 -4.64 0.28
N ARG A 170 -11.49 -5.89 0.29
CA ARG A 170 -11.76 -6.87 1.36
C ARG A 170 -11.36 -6.33 2.72
N MET A 171 -10.17 -5.70 2.84
CA MET A 171 -9.73 -5.05 4.08
C MET A 171 -10.71 -3.96 4.52
N THR A 172 -11.28 -3.19 3.59
CA THR A 172 -12.27 -2.16 3.92
C THR A 172 -13.58 -2.79 4.42
N LEU A 173 -14.09 -3.80 3.73
CA LEU A 173 -15.30 -4.52 4.12
C LEU A 173 -15.18 -5.14 5.52
N ALA A 174 -14.02 -5.70 5.84
CA ALA A 174 -13.75 -6.27 7.16
C ALA A 174 -13.70 -5.22 8.31
N CYS A 175 -13.54 -3.95 7.99
CA CYS A 175 -13.57 -2.86 8.96
C CYS A 175 -14.99 -2.26 9.14
N LEU A 176 -15.93 -2.53 8.22
CA LEU A 176 -17.28 -1.96 8.28
C LEU A 176 -18.12 -2.62 9.38
N LYS A 177 -18.99 -1.84 10.03
CA LYS A 177 -20.03 -2.35 10.94
C LYS A 177 -21.28 -2.80 10.20
N GLU A 178 -21.57 -2.15 9.07
CA GLU A 178 -22.69 -2.47 8.20
C GLU A 178 -22.28 -3.40 7.09
N LYS A 179 -23.24 -4.18 6.58
CA LYS A 179 -23.05 -5.01 5.41
C LYS A 179 -23.31 -4.20 4.15
N VAL A 180 -22.27 -4.07 3.33
CA VAL A 180 -22.39 -3.56 1.96
C VAL A 180 -22.05 -4.70 1.00
N GLU A 181 -22.92 -4.94 0.04
CA GLU A 181 -22.70 -5.98 -0.95
C GLU A 181 -21.72 -5.48 -2.02
N VAL A 182 -20.65 -6.26 -2.22
CA VAL A 182 -19.72 -6.09 -3.34
C VAL A 182 -19.64 -7.44 -4.05
N PRO A 183 -20.41 -7.67 -5.11
CA PRO A 183 -20.66 -9.02 -5.67
C PRO A 183 -19.41 -9.80 -6.03
N MET A 184 -18.30 -9.12 -6.29
CA MET A 184 -17.05 -9.74 -6.74
C MET A 184 -16.05 -10.02 -5.60
N VAL A 185 -16.36 -9.58 -4.38
CA VAL A 185 -15.48 -9.73 -3.24
C VAL A 185 -16.06 -10.75 -2.27
N PRO A 186 -15.37 -11.86 -1.97
CA PRO A 186 -15.87 -12.84 -1.01
C PRO A 186 -16.14 -12.24 0.36
N ILE A 187 -17.13 -12.79 1.07
CA ILE A 187 -17.46 -12.40 2.46
C ILE A 187 -16.22 -12.53 3.35
N VAL A 188 -15.97 -11.53 4.18
CA VAL A 188 -14.82 -11.43 5.09
C VAL A 188 -15.28 -11.54 6.54
N PRO A 189 -14.48 -12.11 7.44
CA PRO A 189 -14.78 -12.14 8.89
C PRO A 189 -14.89 -10.75 9.50
N ASP A 190 -15.81 -10.58 10.45
CA ASP A 190 -16.22 -9.28 11.03
C ASP A 190 -15.22 -8.68 12.04
N GLN A 191 -14.08 -9.30 12.35
CA GLN A 191 -13.17 -8.78 13.36
C GLN A 191 -11.71 -8.81 12.90
N LEU A 192 -11.12 -7.62 12.87
CA LEU A 192 -9.70 -7.43 12.67
C LEU A 192 -9.11 -6.68 13.87
N GLY A 193 -8.16 -7.32 14.55
CA GLY A 193 -7.21 -6.60 15.39
C GLY A 193 -6.37 -5.62 14.59
N MET A 194 -5.35 -5.04 15.19
CA MET A 194 -4.36 -4.22 14.50
C MET A 194 -3.13 -5.08 14.18
N PRO A 195 -3.13 -5.80 13.03
CA PRO A 195 -2.02 -6.68 12.68
C PRO A 195 -0.84 -5.88 12.15
N GLY A 196 0.35 -6.47 12.23
CA GLY A 196 1.54 -6.01 11.55
C GLY A 196 1.37 -5.96 10.03
N ASP A 197 2.24 -5.20 9.37
CA ASP A 197 2.19 -4.95 7.94
C ASP A 197 2.91 -6.06 7.15
N TRP A 198 2.15 -6.86 6.40
CA TRP A 198 2.70 -7.88 5.51
C TRP A 198 3.52 -7.30 4.35
N SER A 199 3.21 -6.07 3.90
CA SER A 199 4.05 -5.40 2.91
C SER A 199 5.44 -5.03 3.48
N ALA A 200 5.56 -4.82 4.80
CA ALA A 200 6.86 -4.63 5.45
C ALA A 200 7.57 -5.98 5.69
N ALA A 201 6.81 -7.04 5.93
CA ALA A 201 7.34 -8.36 6.21
C ALA A 201 8.16 -8.95 5.06
N VAL A 202 7.82 -8.65 3.79
CA VAL A 202 8.54 -9.19 2.61
C VAL A 202 10.03 -8.91 2.65
N PHE A 203 10.45 -7.79 3.23
CA PHE A 203 11.86 -7.45 3.43
C PHE A 203 12.57 -8.50 4.28
N TRP A 204 11.96 -8.90 5.39
CA TRP A 204 12.54 -9.88 6.31
C TRP A 204 12.49 -11.31 5.77
N TYR A 205 11.50 -11.62 4.93
CA TYR A 205 11.50 -12.85 4.14
C TYR A 205 12.68 -12.90 3.16
N ALA A 206 12.95 -11.78 2.48
CA ALA A 206 14.13 -11.67 1.62
C ALA A 206 15.43 -11.79 2.41
N MET A 207 15.52 -11.13 3.59
CA MET A 207 16.67 -11.26 4.49
C MET A 207 16.88 -12.71 4.94
N ALA A 208 15.82 -13.44 5.33
CA ALA A 208 15.94 -14.84 5.71
C ALA A 208 16.45 -15.73 4.56
N LEU A 209 16.08 -15.39 3.32
CA LEU A 209 16.58 -16.11 2.15
C LEU A 209 18.04 -15.80 1.83
N LEU A 210 18.46 -14.55 1.99
CA LEU A 210 19.83 -14.08 1.73
C LEU A 210 20.81 -14.44 2.85
N HIS A 211 20.34 -14.55 4.11
CA HIS A 211 21.13 -14.83 5.31
C HIS A 211 20.64 -16.11 6.00
N PRO A 212 21.00 -17.30 5.49
CA PRO A 212 20.48 -18.58 5.97
C PRO A 212 20.83 -18.89 7.43
N GLU A 213 21.82 -18.19 8.00
CA GLU A 213 22.22 -18.29 9.41
C GLU A 213 21.26 -17.58 10.37
N ASP A 214 20.41 -16.70 9.84
CA ASP A 214 19.47 -15.91 10.63
C ASP A 214 18.04 -16.44 10.53
N GLU A 215 17.34 -16.39 11.65
CA GLU A 215 15.90 -16.60 11.77
C GLU A 215 15.25 -15.31 12.26
N TYR A 216 14.05 -15.00 11.81
CA TYR A 216 13.33 -13.80 12.20
C TYR A 216 11.99 -14.13 12.84
N GLU A 217 11.72 -13.61 14.04
CA GLU A 217 10.39 -13.60 14.63
C GLU A 217 9.73 -12.25 14.32
N LEU A 218 8.81 -12.23 13.37
CA LEU A 218 8.11 -11.05 12.88
C LEU A 218 6.87 -10.80 13.76
N VAL A 219 7.05 -9.98 14.79
CA VAL A 219 6.03 -9.70 15.80
C VAL A 219 4.89 -8.87 15.20
N GLY A 220 3.65 -9.24 15.55
CA GLY A 220 2.42 -8.57 15.11
C GLY A 220 1.75 -9.21 13.88
N LEU A 221 2.41 -10.14 13.19
CA LEU A 221 1.77 -10.86 12.08
C LEU A 221 0.87 -11.99 12.57
N SER A 222 -0.15 -12.31 11.79
CA SER A 222 -1.02 -13.47 11.99
C SER A 222 -1.30 -14.20 10.68
N LEU A 223 -1.46 -15.53 10.79
CA LEU A 223 -1.89 -16.42 9.72
C LEU A 223 -3.15 -17.18 10.17
N PRO A 224 -4.19 -17.25 9.33
CA PRO A 224 -4.32 -16.59 8.03
C PRO A 224 -4.45 -15.07 8.15
N SER A 225 -4.20 -14.33 7.04
CA SER A 225 -4.32 -12.88 6.98
C SER A 225 -5.24 -12.45 5.83
N ILE A 226 -5.93 -11.31 6.01
CA ILE A 226 -6.71 -10.69 4.92
C ILE A 226 -5.87 -9.77 4.04
N GLN A 227 -4.66 -9.44 4.46
CA GLN A 227 -3.73 -8.65 3.66
C GLN A 227 -3.27 -9.48 2.48
N GLY A 228 -3.46 -8.99 1.24
CA GLY A 228 -3.05 -9.70 0.03
C GLY A 228 -1.57 -10.04 0.01
N ASP A 229 -0.75 -9.20 0.64
CA ASP A 229 0.69 -9.36 0.71
C ASP A 229 1.13 -10.56 1.57
N SER A 230 0.22 -11.21 2.33
CA SER A 230 0.53 -12.44 3.06
C SER A 230 0.84 -13.64 2.14
N VAL A 231 0.55 -13.53 0.84
CA VAL A 231 0.96 -14.49 -0.18
C VAL A 231 2.48 -14.72 -0.23
N VAL A 232 3.25 -13.78 0.34
CA VAL A 232 4.70 -13.93 0.51
C VAL A 232 5.07 -15.24 1.21
N THR A 233 4.24 -15.77 2.11
CA THR A 233 4.47 -17.04 2.79
C THR A 233 4.54 -18.22 1.80
N GLU A 234 3.65 -18.24 0.81
CA GLU A 234 3.58 -19.29 -0.21
C GLU A 234 4.75 -19.16 -1.21
N TRP A 235 5.02 -17.93 -1.64
CA TRP A 235 6.10 -17.66 -2.58
C TRP A 235 7.46 -18.02 -2.01
N PHE A 236 7.73 -17.58 -0.78
CA PHE A 236 9.00 -17.86 -0.14
C PHE A 236 9.13 -19.33 0.32
N ALA A 237 8.03 -20.03 0.62
CA ALA A 237 8.07 -21.48 0.83
C ALA A 237 8.62 -22.19 -0.41
N SER A 238 8.24 -21.75 -1.61
CA SER A 238 8.76 -22.27 -2.86
C SER A 238 10.24 -21.91 -3.12
N LEU A 239 10.77 -20.92 -2.41
CA LEU A 239 12.19 -20.51 -2.46
C LEU A 239 13.01 -21.11 -1.28
N GLY A 240 12.38 -21.93 -0.44
CA GLY A 240 13.06 -22.61 0.66
C GLY A 240 13.01 -21.87 2.01
N VAL A 241 12.11 -20.91 2.18
CA VAL A 241 11.88 -20.19 3.43
C VAL A 241 10.55 -20.64 4.04
N THR A 242 10.55 -21.08 5.28
CA THR A 242 9.34 -21.53 6.00
C THR A 242 8.80 -20.44 6.90
N SER A 243 7.47 -20.49 7.08
CA SER A 243 6.72 -19.61 7.97
C SER A 243 5.98 -20.42 9.01
N ARG A 244 6.13 -20.08 10.28
CA ARG A 244 5.43 -20.73 11.38
C ARG A 244 4.77 -19.71 12.29
N GLN A 245 3.45 -19.83 12.51
CA GLN A 245 2.74 -19.01 13.49
C GLN A 245 3.30 -19.26 14.90
N THR A 246 3.51 -18.19 15.66
CA THR A 246 3.87 -18.18 17.08
C THR A 246 2.85 -17.36 17.86
N ASP A 247 2.93 -17.34 19.19
CA ASP A 247 2.05 -16.52 20.03
C ASP A 247 2.24 -15.00 19.81
N ARG A 248 3.41 -14.59 19.30
CA ARG A 248 3.75 -13.17 19.09
C ARG A 248 3.66 -12.71 17.63
N GLY A 249 3.70 -13.68 16.71
CA GLY A 249 3.76 -13.33 15.29
C GLY A 249 4.09 -14.53 14.41
N VAL A 250 4.92 -14.33 13.41
CA VAL A 250 5.34 -15.37 12.46
C VAL A 250 6.86 -15.52 12.50
N ARG A 251 7.34 -16.72 12.75
CA ARG A 251 8.75 -17.08 12.63
C ARG A 251 9.06 -17.47 11.20
N VAL A 252 10.15 -16.90 10.68
CA VAL A 252 10.62 -17.05 9.30
C VAL A 252 12.07 -17.52 9.32
N CYS A 253 12.35 -18.63 8.63
CA CYS A 253 13.70 -19.16 8.50
C CYS A 253 13.90 -19.90 7.17
N ARG A 254 15.12 -19.90 6.67
CA ARG A 254 15.50 -20.70 5.50
C ARG A 254 15.77 -22.15 5.91
N THR A 255 15.10 -23.10 5.24
CA THR A 255 15.21 -24.53 5.57
C THR A 255 15.81 -25.39 4.45
N SER A 256 15.87 -24.85 3.21
CA SER A 256 16.45 -25.60 2.08
C SER A 256 17.21 -24.65 1.14
N GLN A 257 18.12 -25.23 0.33
CA GLN A 257 18.90 -24.48 -0.66
C GLN A 257 18.23 -24.37 -2.04
N THR A 258 16.98 -24.82 -2.17
CA THR A 258 16.31 -24.88 -3.45
C THR A 258 15.82 -23.51 -3.89
N CYS A 259 16.67 -22.76 -4.63
CA CYS A 259 16.20 -21.74 -5.54
C CYS A 259 15.78 -22.41 -6.86
N ALA A 260 14.52 -22.36 -7.21
CA ALA A 260 14.13 -22.75 -8.55
C ALA A 260 14.57 -21.67 -9.56
N PRO A 261 15.08 -22.09 -10.74
CA PRO A 261 15.71 -21.18 -11.69
C PRO A 261 14.78 -20.14 -12.30
N ALA A 262 13.49 -20.40 -12.35
CA ALA A 262 12.49 -19.46 -12.88
C ALA A 262 11.20 -19.48 -12.06
N ARG A 263 10.64 -18.30 -11.82
CA ARG A 263 9.38 -18.13 -11.05
C ARG A 263 8.47 -17.10 -11.70
N LYS A 264 7.17 -17.33 -11.54
CA LYS A 264 6.11 -16.44 -11.99
C LYS A 264 5.29 -15.98 -10.78
N PHE A 265 5.04 -14.68 -10.68
CA PHE A 265 4.33 -14.07 -9.57
C PHE A 265 3.16 -13.23 -10.09
N ASP A 266 1.98 -13.48 -9.55
CA ASP A 266 0.79 -12.69 -9.83
C ASP A 266 0.66 -11.55 -8.81
N MET A 267 0.83 -10.31 -9.30
CA MET A 267 0.82 -9.10 -8.47
C MET A 267 -0.56 -8.45 -8.35
N THR A 268 -1.61 -9.09 -8.86
CA THR A 268 -2.98 -8.56 -8.85
C THR A 268 -3.38 -8.02 -7.47
N ASN A 269 -3.13 -8.78 -6.40
CA ASN A 269 -3.57 -8.43 -5.04
C ASN A 269 -2.45 -7.96 -4.09
N CYS A 270 -1.20 -7.87 -4.57
CA CYS A 270 -0.02 -7.57 -3.76
C CYS A 270 1.04 -6.72 -4.48
N PRO A 271 0.65 -5.62 -5.15
CA PRO A 271 1.57 -4.82 -5.98
C PRO A 271 2.71 -4.18 -5.18
N ASP A 272 2.57 -4.06 -3.86
CA ASP A 272 3.57 -3.46 -2.99
C ASP A 272 4.77 -4.39 -2.70
N LEU A 273 4.65 -5.69 -3.02
CA LEU A 273 5.75 -6.65 -2.93
C LEU A 273 6.76 -6.54 -4.08
N VAL A 274 6.33 -5.99 -5.23
CA VAL A 274 7.14 -5.95 -6.46
C VAL A 274 8.54 -5.39 -6.27
N PRO A 275 8.75 -4.22 -5.63
CA PRO A 275 10.10 -3.67 -5.53
C PRO A 275 11.09 -4.59 -4.82
N VAL A 276 10.72 -5.14 -3.66
CA VAL A 276 11.56 -6.06 -2.89
C VAL A 276 11.84 -7.35 -3.66
N MET A 277 10.81 -7.93 -4.29
CA MET A 277 10.97 -9.16 -5.09
C MET A 277 11.85 -8.93 -6.31
N THR A 278 11.78 -7.74 -6.93
CA THR A 278 12.62 -7.37 -8.08
C THR A 278 14.10 -7.23 -7.67
N ALA A 279 14.38 -6.56 -6.55
CA ALA A 279 15.74 -6.46 -6.01
C ALA A 279 16.28 -7.85 -5.62
N LEU A 280 15.43 -8.71 -5.04
CA LEU A 280 15.78 -10.07 -4.68
C LEU A 280 16.19 -10.91 -5.92
N ALA A 281 15.53 -10.71 -7.07
CA ALA A 281 15.91 -11.39 -8.31
C ALA A 281 17.35 -11.06 -8.74
N CYS A 282 17.81 -9.81 -8.52
CA CYS A 282 19.19 -9.41 -8.76
C CYS A 282 20.16 -10.14 -7.82
N LEU A 283 19.83 -10.15 -6.51
CA LEU A 283 20.69 -10.70 -5.46
C LEU A 283 20.84 -12.21 -5.52
N LEU A 284 19.86 -12.93 -6.08
CA LEU A 284 19.83 -14.39 -6.20
C LEU A 284 20.25 -14.93 -7.59
N PRO A 285 20.74 -14.14 -8.52
CA PRO A 285 20.73 -14.32 -9.98
C PRO A 285 19.54 -15.17 -10.50
N ALA A 286 18.34 -14.82 -10.03
CA ALA A 286 17.11 -15.55 -10.34
C ALA A 286 16.39 -14.96 -11.56
N ASP A 287 15.54 -15.79 -12.19
CA ASP A 287 14.70 -15.42 -13.34
C ASP A 287 13.24 -15.31 -12.91
N PHE A 288 12.78 -14.10 -12.68
CA PHE A 288 11.43 -13.81 -12.20
C PHE A 288 10.58 -13.10 -13.26
N THR A 289 9.31 -13.49 -13.35
CA THR A 289 8.30 -12.80 -14.16
C THR A 289 7.16 -12.37 -13.28
N PHE A 290 6.81 -11.08 -13.36
CA PHE A 290 5.76 -10.46 -12.60
C PHE A 290 4.59 -10.08 -13.51
N PHE A 291 3.39 -10.56 -13.20
CA PHE A 291 2.16 -10.31 -13.96
C PHE A 291 1.27 -9.29 -13.23
N HIS A 292 0.39 -8.62 -13.98
CA HIS A 292 -0.57 -7.63 -13.49
C HIS A 292 0.11 -6.44 -12.80
N THR A 293 1.11 -5.87 -13.48
CA THR A 293 1.98 -4.82 -12.94
C THR A 293 1.62 -3.42 -13.41
N GLN A 294 0.61 -3.24 -14.26
CA GLN A 294 0.21 -1.97 -14.88
C GLN A 294 -0.01 -0.85 -13.85
N ASN A 295 -0.59 -1.15 -12.69
CA ASN A 295 -0.91 -0.16 -11.66
C ASN A 295 0.33 0.43 -10.95
N LEU A 296 1.52 -0.14 -11.14
CA LEU A 296 2.75 0.33 -10.52
C LEU A 296 3.21 1.70 -11.04
N GLN A 297 2.79 2.09 -12.24
CA GLN A 297 3.08 3.41 -12.81
C GLN A 297 2.36 4.56 -12.07
N TYR A 298 1.24 4.26 -11.38
CA TYR A 298 0.40 5.22 -10.67
C TYR A 298 0.70 5.31 -9.16
N LYS A 299 1.77 4.67 -8.71
CA LYS A 299 2.19 4.69 -7.31
C LYS A 299 2.98 5.99 -6.98
N GLU A 300 3.65 6.03 -5.84
CA GLU A 300 4.47 7.14 -5.36
C GLU A 300 5.49 7.60 -6.41
N SER A 301 6.05 6.64 -7.12
CA SER A 301 6.84 6.80 -8.35
C SER A 301 6.23 5.97 -9.47
N ASN A 302 6.72 6.10 -10.70
CA ASN A 302 6.54 5.05 -11.70
C ASN A 302 7.52 3.91 -11.34
N ARG A 303 7.05 2.97 -10.49
CA ARG A 303 7.91 1.93 -9.89
C ARG A 303 8.59 1.05 -10.94
N ILE A 304 7.91 0.70 -12.04
CA ILE A 304 8.51 -0.13 -13.08
C ILE A 304 9.67 0.61 -13.74
N LYS A 305 9.46 1.87 -14.12
CA LYS A 305 10.51 2.70 -14.71
C LYS A 305 11.68 2.89 -13.75
N ALA A 306 11.40 3.22 -12.49
CA ALA A 306 12.42 3.42 -11.46
C ALA A 306 13.23 2.14 -11.18
N LEU A 307 12.57 0.98 -11.05
CA LEU A 307 13.26 -0.31 -10.89
C LEU A 307 14.12 -0.64 -12.11
N HIS A 308 13.61 -0.42 -13.32
CA HIS A 308 14.39 -0.63 -14.55
C HIS A 308 15.64 0.24 -14.55
N GLU A 309 15.52 1.56 -14.32
CA GLU A 309 16.64 2.48 -14.32
C GLU A 309 17.69 2.12 -13.27
N GLN A 310 17.27 1.77 -12.05
CA GLN A 310 18.17 1.53 -10.93
C GLN A 310 18.79 0.13 -10.95
N LEU A 311 18.10 -0.89 -11.45
CA LEU A 311 18.55 -2.27 -11.40
C LEU A 311 19.18 -2.77 -12.72
N LEU A 312 19.08 -2.01 -13.81
CA LEU A 312 19.67 -2.37 -15.10
C LEU A 312 21.16 -2.80 -15.01
N PRO A 313 22.02 -2.17 -14.18
CA PRO A 313 23.40 -2.59 -14.02
C PRO A 313 23.59 -3.99 -13.42
N PHE A 314 22.57 -4.56 -12.75
CA PHE A 314 22.63 -5.80 -11.97
C PHE A 314 21.92 -6.99 -12.66
N VAL A 315 21.42 -6.82 -13.88
CA VAL A 315 20.59 -7.81 -14.55
C VAL A 315 21.10 -8.16 -15.95
N GLU A 316 20.85 -9.40 -16.38
CA GLU A 316 21.02 -9.85 -17.76
C GLU A 316 19.79 -9.48 -18.62
N ILE A 317 18.60 -9.55 -18.01
CA ILE A 317 17.31 -9.29 -18.68
C ILE A 317 16.48 -8.37 -17.78
N PHE A 318 15.94 -7.31 -18.37
CA PHE A 318 14.83 -6.53 -17.82
C PHE A 318 13.89 -6.20 -18.99
N ASP A 319 12.95 -7.11 -19.26
CA ASP A 319 12.00 -7.03 -20.38
C ASP A 319 10.63 -6.59 -19.86
N ILE A 320 10.21 -5.39 -20.27
CA ILE A 320 8.94 -4.77 -19.85
C ILE A 320 7.94 -4.90 -20.99
N LYS A 321 6.75 -5.43 -20.67
CA LYS A 321 5.58 -5.51 -21.53
C LYS A 321 4.43 -4.74 -20.92
N GLU A 322 3.30 -4.69 -21.61
CA GLU A 322 2.15 -3.88 -21.19
C GLU A 322 1.65 -4.22 -19.77
N ASP A 323 1.54 -5.50 -19.43
CA ASP A 323 0.98 -5.97 -18.15
C ASP A 323 1.93 -6.82 -17.30
N ASN A 324 3.13 -7.04 -17.77
CA ASN A 324 4.12 -7.85 -17.06
C ASN A 324 5.54 -7.39 -17.34
N PHE A 325 6.46 -7.78 -16.49
CA PHE A 325 7.88 -7.69 -16.82
C PHE A 325 8.64 -8.92 -16.33
N ARG A 326 9.73 -9.23 -17.02
CA ARG A 326 10.67 -10.28 -16.67
C ARG A 326 12.00 -9.68 -16.28
N ILE A 327 12.56 -10.17 -15.19
CA ILE A 327 13.89 -9.79 -14.73
C ILE A 327 14.73 -11.04 -14.50
N LYS A 328 16.00 -11.03 -14.96
CA LYS A 328 16.99 -12.05 -14.66
C LYS A 328 18.24 -11.38 -14.12
N GLY A 329 18.58 -11.65 -12.87
CA GLY A 329 19.81 -11.17 -12.24
C GLY A 329 21.04 -11.78 -12.88
N LYS A 330 22.16 -11.05 -12.86
CA LYS A 330 23.44 -11.55 -13.30
C LYS A 330 24.36 -11.91 -12.12
N PRO A 331 25.38 -12.75 -12.32
CA PRO A 331 26.34 -13.08 -11.27
C PRO A 331 26.99 -11.83 -10.65
N LYS A 332 27.30 -11.86 -9.36
CA LYS A 332 27.96 -10.74 -8.67
C LYS A 332 29.31 -10.34 -9.30
N SER A 333 30.00 -11.28 -9.93
CA SER A 333 31.26 -11.01 -10.65
C SER A 333 31.11 -9.99 -11.77
N ASP A 334 29.88 -9.87 -12.32
CA ASP A 334 29.57 -9.01 -13.46
C ASP A 334 28.87 -7.71 -13.06
N TRP A 335 28.77 -7.46 -11.75
CA TRP A 335 28.16 -6.25 -11.20
C TRP A 335 29.05 -5.04 -11.40
N PRO A 336 28.49 -3.81 -11.39
CA PRO A 336 29.28 -2.59 -11.40
C PRO A 336 30.14 -2.47 -10.14
N SER A 337 31.01 -1.45 -10.11
CA SER A 337 31.76 -1.12 -8.89
C SER A 337 30.82 -0.82 -7.72
N LEU A 338 31.12 -1.41 -6.56
CA LEU A 338 30.37 -1.23 -5.33
C LEU A 338 31.15 -0.32 -4.36
N PRO A 339 30.50 0.43 -3.45
CA PRO A 339 29.04 0.53 -3.32
C PRO A 339 28.39 1.32 -4.48
N HIS A 340 27.09 1.01 -4.75
CA HIS A 340 26.30 1.65 -5.79
C HIS A 340 25.32 2.65 -5.20
N SER A 341 25.18 3.82 -5.85
CA SER A 341 24.22 4.86 -5.43
C SER A 341 22.87 4.63 -6.11
N PHE A 342 21.84 4.46 -5.28
CA PHE A 342 20.45 4.26 -5.73
C PHE A 342 19.63 5.53 -5.51
N CYS A 343 18.87 5.93 -6.54
CA CYS A 343 17.82 6.92 -6.41
C CYS A 343 16.51 6.25 -5.96
N THR A 344 15.98 6.69 -4.84
CA THR A 344 14.74 6.13 -4.25
C THR A 344 13.49 6.75 -4.84
N TYR A 345 13.58 7.86 -5.57
CA TYR A 345 12.46 8.64 -6.09
C TYR A 345 11.44 9.02 -4.99
N GLN A 346 11.90 9.17 -3.75
CA GLN A 346 11.07 9.39 -2.56
C GLN A 346 10.00 8.29 -2.33
N ASP A 347 10.21 7.10 -2.92
CA ASP A 347 9.34 5.94 -2.77
C ASP A 347 9.91 4.97 -1.74
N HIS A 348 9.23 4.84 -0.61
CA HIS A 348 9.62 3.97 0.50
C HIS A 348 9.76 2.49 0.11
N ARG A 349 9.02 2.02 -0.90
CA ARG A 349 9.12 0.62 -1.37
C ARG A 349 10.38 0.40 -2.19
N LEU A 350 10.83 1.42 -2.95
CA LEU A 350 12.12 1.38 -3.64
C LEU A 350 13.27 1.45 -2.64
N ALA A 351 13.20 2.38 -1.69
CA ALA A 351 14.20 2.48 -0.63
C ALA A 351 14.35 1.16 0.14
N MET A 352 13.23 0.53 0.53
CA MET A 352 13.22 -0.77 1.20
C MET A 352 13.85 -1.87 0.32
N ALA A 353 13.56 -1.89 -0.98
CA ALA A 353 14.12 -2.86 -1.91
C ALA A 353 15.64 -2.71 -2.05
N PHE A 354 16.14 -1.49 -2.18
CA PHE A 354 17.57 -1.24 -2.36
C PHE A 354 18.38 -1.48 -1.08
N LEU A 355 17.78 -1.40 0.12
CA LEU A 355 18.42 -1.79 1.37
C LEU A 355 18.79 -3.27 1.43
N LEU A 356 18.18 -4.15 0.61
CA LEU A 356 18.59 -5.55 0.51
C LEU A 356 20.02 -5.72 -0.01
N PHE A 357 20.58 -4.74 -0.74
CA PHE A 357 21.98 -4.75 -1.17
C PHE A 357 22.96 -4.52 0.00
N GLY A 358 22.46 -4.20 1.20
CA GLY A 358 23.27 -4.04 2.40
C GLY A 358 24.29 -2.90 2.27
N ASN A 359 25.55 -3.19 2.66
CA ASN A 359 26.65 -2.22 2.57
C ASN A 359 27.05 -1.82 1.14
N ASP A 360 26.54 -2.56 0.15
CA ASP A 360 26.76 -2.27 -1.27
C ASP A 360 25.82 -1.19 -1.82
N ALA A 361 24.88 -0.69 -0.99
CA ALA A 361 23.90 0.34 -1.38
C ALA A 361 24.11 1.67 -0.65
N ILE A 362 24.11 2.76 -1.43
CA ILE A 362 24.01 4.13 -0.92
C ILE A 362 22.68 4.70 -1.42
N LEU A 363 21.77 5.06 -0.51
CA LEU A 363 20.48 5.64 -0.88
C LEU A 363 20.51 7.17 -0.81
N ASP A 364 19.93 7.83 -1.82
CA ASP A 364 19.79 9.30 -1.85
C ASP A 364 18.84 9.82 -0.77
N ASP A 365 17.79 9.07 -0.43
CA ASP A 365 16.83 9.43 0.62
C ASP A 365 16.34 8.21 1.40
N VAL A 366 16.83 8.07 2.64
CA VAL A 366 16.32 7.06 3.58
C VAL A 366 15.12 7.55 4.39
N LYS A 367 14.82 8.86 4.39
CA LYS A 367 13.71 9.42 5.18
C LYS A 367 12.36 9.02 4.62
N CYS A 368 12.28 8.72 3.32
CA CYS A 368 11.06 8.23 2.68
C CYS A 368 10.53 6.93 3.31
N LEU A 369 11.38 6.12 3.97
CA LEU A 369 10.97 4.92 4.71
C LEU A 369 9.94 5.21 5.81
N ARG A 370 9.97 6.42 6.39
CA ARG A 370 9.00 6.85 7.41
C ARG A 370 7.55 6.79 6.94
N LYS A 371 7.33 6.74 5.63
CA LYS A 371 6.00 6.66 5.03
C LYS A 371 5.24 5.37 5.41
N SER A 372 5.96 4.27 5.63
CA SER A 372 5.33 2.99 6.01
C SER A 372 6.11 2.19 7.05
N TYR A 373 7.41 2.36 7.16
CA TYR A 373 8.24 1.61 8.10
C TYR A 373 9.31 2.50 8.77
N PRO A 374 8.93 3.37 9.73
CA PRO A 374 9.84 4.32 10.37
C PRO A 374 11.04 3.65 11.06
N GLY A 375 10.84 2.46 11.62
CA GLY A 375 11.83 1.72 12.39
C GLY A 375 12.74 0.80 11.57
N LEU A 376 12.63 0.73 10.23
CA LEU A 376 13.38 -0.26 9.45
C LEU A 376 14.90 -0.15 9.65
N ILE A 377 15.46 1.05 9.52
CA ILE A 377 16.91 1.26 9.66
C ILE A 377 17.43 0.85 11.04
N SER A 378 16.67 1.12 12.10
CA SER A 378 17.07 0.75 13.47
C SER A 378 16.87 -0.75 13.76
N SER A 379 16.22 -1.48 12.88
CA SER A 379 15.98 -2.93 12.99
C SER A 379 17.02 -3.75 12.21
N LEU A 380 17.84 -3.11 11.37
CA LEU A 380 18.96 -3.72 10.64
C LEU A 380 20.21 -3.81 11.49
#